data_edb13f3c7b02c0b19fe4d1ceaaf613f7
#
_entry.id   edb13f3c7b02c0b19fe4d1ceaaf613f7
#
_cell.length_a   1.000
_cell.length_b   1.000
_cell.length_c   1.000
_cell.angle_alpha   90.00
_cell.angle_beta   90.00
_cell.angle_gamma   90.00
#
_symmetry.space_group_name_H-M   'P 1'
#
loop_
_entity.id
_entity.type
_entity.pdbx_description
1 polymer ?
#
loop_
_entity_poly.entity_id
_entity_poly.type
_entity_poly.pdbx_seq_one_letter_code
_entity_poly.pdbx_strand_id
1 'polypeptide(L)'
;MQYYKVLNEEMNHHRFQYKLGLNIDTSAFNDETCENGLHFCRKEDVLSWLSFGTKLAFVSIPETAKVCHFQNKSKSKADCIFIEKIIDLKDWNEWENENFCLEAVKRHGNSLQYVKNQTEEICLEAVKLNAYSLYFVKNQTEKICLEAVKRSGYALKYVKNQTEEICLEAVKRHGESLQYVKNQTEEICLKAVKQNGSALQYVKKQTKEICFEAVKQNESALEYVKNQTEEICLEAVKRNGYALRYVKKKTEKILLEAVKQNPLASKYIDISF
;
A
#
# COMPACT_ATOMS: atom_id res chain seq x y z
N MET A 1 8.41 30.58 -22.95
CA MET A 1 8.24 29.94 -21.60
C MET A 1 8.12 28.44 -21.82
N GLN A 2 8.85 27.62 -21.05
CA GLN A 2 8.80 26.15 -21.16
C GLN A 2 7.63 25.60 -20.38
N TYR A 3 6.82 24.78 -21.05
CA TYR A 3 5.73 24.02 -20.45
C TYR A 3 6.02 22.53 -20.50
N TYR A 4 5.20 21.74 -19.81
CA TYR A 4 5.39 20.31 -19.63
C TYR A 4 4.08 19.55 -19.76
N LYS A 5 4.21 18.27 -20.12
CA LYS A 5 3.10 17.33 -20.12
C LYS A 5 3.58 15.94 -19.72
N VAL A 6 2.92 15.34 -18.73
CA VAL A 6 3.16 13.93 -18.40
C VAL A 6 2.30 13.06 -19.32
N LEU A 7 2.92 12.03 -19.89
CA LEU A 7 2.31 11.08 -20.82
C LEU A 7 2.56 9.65 -20.33
N ASN A 8 1.69 8.73 -20.71
CA ASN A 8 1.92 7.30 -20.51
C ASN A 8 2.99 6.75 -21.49
N GLU A 9 3.32 5.45 -21.37
CA GLU A 9 4.31 4.79 -22.23
C GLU A 9 3.96 4.87 -23.73
N GLU A 10 2.68 4.81 -24.05
CA GLU A 10 2.17 4.87 -25.41
C GLU A 10 2.06 6.30 -25.96
N MET A 11 2.48 7.30 -25.18
CA MET A 11 2.38 8.73 -25.50
C MET A 11 0.94 9.17 -25.81
N ASN A 12 -0.05 8.61 -25.16
CA ASN A 12 -1.42 9.05 -25.31
C ASN A 12 -1.96 9.68 -24.01
N HIS A 13 -3.00 10.47 -24.16
CA HIS A 13 -3.79 10.99 -23.04
C HIS A 13 -5.24 11.15 -23.51
N HIS A 14 -6.16 10.48 -22.84
CA HIS A 14 -7.52 10.26 -23.29
C HIS A 14 -7.55 9.63 -24.71
N ARG A 15 -8.14 10.30 -25.70
CA ARG A 15 -8.25 9.80 -27.08
C ARG A 15 -7.20 10.38 -28.02
N PHE A 16 -6.27 11.21 -27.51
CA PHE A 16 -5.27 11.89 -28.31
C PHE A 16 -3.92 11.20 -28.24
N GLN A 17 -3.36 10.89 -29.41
CA GLN A 17 -2.02 10.33 -29.57
C GLN A 17 -1.03 11.48 -29.80
N TYR A 18 -0.08 11.66 -28.87
CA TYR A 18 0.94 12.70 -28.96
C TYR A 18 2.16 12.20 -29.72
N LYS A 19 2.86 13.14 -30.41
CA LYS A 19 4.08 12.90 -31.16
C LYS A 19 5.05 14.08 -31.02
N LEU A 20 6.30 13.86 -31.31
CA LEU A 20 7.28 14.95 -31.48
C LEU A 20 6.81 15.90 -32.58
N GLY A 21 7.08 17.20 -32.42
CA GLY A 21 6.65 18.24 -33.33
C GLY A 21 5.23 18.76 -33.01
N LEU A 22 4.56 19.24 -34.01
CA LEU A 22 3.26 19.89 -33.89
C LEU A 22 2.14 18.86 -33.65
N ASN A 23 1.36 19.10 -32.62
CA ASN A 23 0.14 18.38 -32.26
C ASN A 23 -1.03 19.37 -32.31
N ILE A 24 -2.11 19.01 -33.01
CA ILE A 24 -3.30 19.86 -33.21
C ILE A 24 -4.53 19.06 -32.80
N ASP A 25 -5.34 19.61 -31.90
CA ASP A 25 -6.68 19.09 -31.64
C ASP A 25 -7.65 19.76 -32.60
N THR A 26 -8.24 18.97 -33.49
CA THR A 26 -9.20 19.47 -34.49
C THR A 26 -10.62 19.60 -33.95
N SER A 27 -10.84 19.25 -32.69
CA SER A 27 -12.14 19.44 -32.02
C SER A 27 -12.41 20.92 -31.76
N ALA A 28 -13.69 21.30 -31.66
CA ALA A 28 -14.06 22.68 -31.34
C ALA A 28 -13.42 23.09 -30.00
N PHE A 29 -12.57 24.12 -30.05
CA PHE A 29 -11.91 24.65 -28.85
C PHE A 29 -12.91 25.46 -28.03
N ASN A 30 -13.10 25.12 -26.77
CA ASN A 30 -13.93 25.82 -25.80
C ASN A 30 -13.05 26.25 -24.63
N ASP A 31 -12.99 27.55 -24.34
CA ASP A 31 -12.17 28.15 -23.27
C ASP A 31 -12.81 28.06 -21.87
N GLU A 32 -14.10 27.76 -21.79
CA GLU A 32 -14.85 27.70 -20.52
C GLU A 32 -14.74 26.32 -19.83
N THR A 33 -14.57 25.23 -20.60
CA THR A 33 -14.58 23.86 -20.08
C THR A 33 -13.20 23.20 -20.16
N CYS A 34 -13.01 22.09 -19.44
CA CYS A 34 -11.81 21.24 -19.57
C CYS A 34 -11.93 20.22 -20.72
N GLU A 35 -13.04 20.24 -21.47
CA GLU A 35 -13.25 19.38 -22.63
C GLU A 35 -12.49 19.93 -23.83
N ASN A 36 -12.03 19.06 -24.70
CA ASN A 36 -11.24 19.35 -25.90
C ASN A 36 -9.98 20.20 -25.63
N GLY A 37 -9.05 20.18 -26.56
CA GLY A 37 -7.76 20.85 -26.44
C GLY A 37 -6.69 20.02 -25.72
N LEU A 38 -5.46 20.38 -26.00
CA LEU A 38 -4.28 19.67 -25.54
C LEU A 38 -3.78 20.28 -24.22
N HIS A 39 -3.91 19.51 -23.13
CA HIS A 39 -3.55 20.00 -21.80
C HIS A 39 -2.04 19.95 -21.59
N PHE A 40 -1.52 20.96 -20.90
CA PHE A 40 -0.12 21.10 -20.47
C PHE A 40 -0.08 21.84 -19.12
N CYS A 41 1.09 21.87 -18.49
CA CYS A 41 1.27 22.53 -17.20
C CYS A 41 2.60 23.28 -17.12
N ARG A 42 2.75 24.11 -16.09
CA ARG A 42 4.03 24.71 -15.71
C ARG A 42 4.89 23.68 -14.99
N LYS A 43 6.17 24.00 -14.80
CA LYS A 43 7.14 23.14 -14.10
C LYS A 43 6.69 22.77 -12.69
N GLU A 44 6.25 23.74 -11.92
CA GLU A 44 5.76 23.58 -10.54
C GLU A 44 4.52 22.69 -10.44
N ASP A 45 3.75 22.59 -11.51
CA ASP A 45 2.51 21.82 -11.58
C ASP A 45 2.71 20.37 -12.03
N VAL A 46 3.90 20.02 -12.56
CA VAL A 46 4.22 18.64 -13.02
C VAL A 46 3.97 17.62 -11.92
N LEU A 47 4.27 17.99 -10.66
CA LEU A 47 4.06 17.13 -9.49
C LEU A 47 2.60 16.67 -9.30
N SER A 48 1.63 17.46 -9.77
CA SER A 48 0.21 17.10 -9.71
C SER A 48 -0.18 16.01 -10.73
N TRP A 49 0.69 15.72 -11.70
CA TRP A 49 0.40 14.85 -12.83
C TRP A 49 1.27 13.58 -12.88
N LEU A 50 2.13 13.34 -11.88
CA LEU A 50 3.06 12.19 -11.86
C LEU A 50 2.37 10.82 -11.93
N SER A 51 1.11 10.72 -11.52
CA SER A 51 0.32 9.48 -11.59
C SER A 51 -0.17 9.12 -13.00
N PHE A 52 -0.09 10.06 -13.96
CA PHE A 52 -0.63 9.87 -15.31
C PHE A 52 0.31 9.13 -16.26
N GLY A 53 1.59 9.04 -15.93
CA GLY A 53 2.52 8.33 -16.81
C GLY A 53 3.97 8.44 -16.40
N THR A 54 4.81 7.90 -17.26
CA THR A 54 6.26 7.74 -17.04
C THR A 54 7.10 8.56 -18.02
N LYS A 55 6.47 9.26 -18.99
CA LYS A 55 7.13 10.13 -19.95
C LYS A 55 6.86 11.59 -19.64
N LEU A 56 7.87 12.43 -19.85
CA LEU A 56 7.77 13.88 -19.71
C LEU A 56 8.05 14.54 -21.06
N ALA A 57 7.03 15.20 -21.62
CA ALA A 57 7.16 16.00 -22.82
C ALA A 57 7.45 17.45 -22.45
N PHE A 58 8.40 18.06 -23.16
CA PHE A 58 8.73 19.48 -23.12
C PHE A 58 7.91 20.16 -24.23
N VAL A 59 7.11 21.15 -23.83
CA VAL A 59 6.06 21.73 -24.66
C VAL A 59 6.31 23.22 -24.86
N SER A 60 6.25 23.68 -26.10
CA SER A 60 6.10 25.10 -26.45
C SER A 60 4.74 25.33 -27.11
N ILE A 61 4.27 26.56 -27.00
CA ILE A 61 2.95 26.95 -27.49
C ILE A 61 3.19 27.84 -28.72
N PRO A 62 2.69 27.45 -29.91
CA PRO A 62 2.75 28.29 -31.10
C PRO A 62 2.07 29.65 -30.88
N GLU A 63 2.58 30.73 -31.46
CA GLU A 63 2.01 32.07 -31.34
C GLU A 63 0.56 32.16 -31.84
N THR A 64 0.20 31.32 -32.79
CA THR A 64 -1.13 31.24 -33.37
C THR A 64 -2.12 30.40 -32.57
N ALA A 65 -1.64 29.70 -31.51
CA ALA A 65 -2.48 28.82 -30.72
C ALA A 65 -3.51 29.58 -29.88
N LYS A 66 -4.73 29.04 -29.83
CA LYS A 66 -5.74 29.48 -28.85
C LYS A 66 -5.39 28.82 -27.51
N VAL A 67 -5.22 29.63 -26.47
CA VAL A 67 -4.80 29.16 -25.15
C VAL A 67 -5.80 29.53 -24.09
N CYS A 68 -6.11 28.58 -23.21
CA CYS A 68 -6.87 28.81 -22.00
C CYS A 68 -6.04 28.43 -20.76
N HIS A 69 -5.86 29.41 -19.85
CA HIS A 69 -5.25 29.22 -18.55
C HIS A 69 -6.35 29.14 -17.49
N PHE A 70 -6.53 27.98 -16.88
CA PHE A 70 -7.53 27.83 -15.84
C PHE A 70 -7.05 28.45 -14.52
N GLN A 71 -7.79 29.42 -14.01
CA GLN A 71 -7.54 29.95 -12.68
C GLN A 71 -7.70 28.81 -11.62
N ASN A 72 -6.76 28.74 -10.67
CA ASN A 72 -6.75 27.74 -9.60
C ASN A 72 -6.64 26.27 -10.03
N LYS A 73 -6.20 25.99 -11.26
CA LYS A 73 -5.92 24.62 -11.73
C LYS A 73 -4.45 24.49 -12.15
N SER A 74 -3.86 23.36 -11.81
CA SER A 74 -2.48 23.01 -12.16
C SER A 74 -2.30 22.66 -13.64
N LYS A 75 -3.15 23.18 -14.52
CA LYS A 75 -3.14 22.91 -15.96
C LYS A 75 -3.62 24.07 -16.80
N SER A 76 -3.16 24.08 -18.03
CA SER A 76 -3.64 24.93 -19.13
C SER A 76 -3.97 24.04 -20.33
N LYS A 77 -4.61 24.58 -21.35
CA LYS A 77 -4.83 23.88 -22.62
C LYS A 77 -4.68 24.81 -23.81
N ALA A 78 -4.38 24.23 -24.95
CA ALA A 78 -4.35 24.89 -26.24
C ALA A 78 -4.98 24.02 -27.32
N ASP A 79 -5.40 24.64 -28.44
CA ASP A 79 -5.84 23.90 -29.63
C ASP A 79 -4.66 23.25 -30.36
N CYS A 80 -3.45 23.81 -30.22
CA CYS A 80 -2.22 23.19 -30.70
C CYS A 80 -1.05 23.41 -29.74
N ILE A 81 -0.14 22.43 -29.69
CA ILE A 81 1.10 22.48 -28.93
C ILE A 81 2.24 21.90 -29.77
N PHE A 82 3.44 22.35 -29.54
CA PHE A 82 4.63 21.78 -30.14
C PHE A 82 5.43 21.02 -29.07
N ILE A 83 5.67 19.74 -29.29
CA ILE A 83 6.49 18.90 -28.40
C ILE A 83 7.91 18.88 -28.94
N GLU A 84 8.81 19.54 -28.20
CA GLU A 84 10.21 19.68 -28.56
C GLU A 84 11.01 18.40 -28.28
N LYS A 85 10.71 17.79 -27.13
CA LYS A 85 11.43 16.64 -26.60
C LYS A 85 10.53 15.80 -25.70
N ILE A 86 10.76 14.50 -25.69
CA ILE A 86 10.15 13.56 -24.74
C ILE A 86 11.28 12.78 -24.08
N ILE A 87 11.24 12.68 -22.75
CA ILE A 87 12.19 11.89 -21.96
C ILE A 87 11.41 10.94 -21.03
N ASP A 88 12.08 9.93 -20.51
CA ASP A 88 11.56 9.21 -19.37
C ASP A 88 11.52 10.15 -18.15
N LEU A 89 10.43 10.14 -17.42
CA LEU A 89 10.25 11.00 -16.25
C LEU A 89 11.36 10.79 -15.21
N LYS A 90 11.89 9.56 -15.08
CA LYS A 90 13.03 9.22 -14.21
C LYS A 90 14.33 9.95 -14.59
N ASP A 91 14.47 10.36 -15.86
CA ASP A 91 15.69 11.00 -16.40
C ASP A 91 15.62 12.53 -16.33
N TRP A 92 14.52 13.07 -15.78
CA TRP A 92 14.39 14.51 -15.59
C TRP A 92 15.40 15.00 -14.54
N ASN A 93 16.17 16.04 -14.88
CA ASN A 93 17.24 16.58 -14.03
C ASN A 93 16.72 17.21 -12.71
N GLU A 94 15.44 17.60 -12.64
CA GLU A 94 14.84 18.13 -11.41
C GLU A 94 14.90 17.13 -10.24
N TRP A 95 15.01 15.83 -10.53
CA TRP A 95 15.20 14.80 -9.49
C TRP A 95 16.58 14.84 -8.79
N GLU A 96 17.46 15.78 -9.19
CA GLU A 96 18.71 16.13 -8.51
C GLU A 96 18.51 17.29 -7.53
N ASN A 97 17.45 18.09 -7.69
CA ASN A 97 17.13 19.21 -6.83
C ASN A 97 16.42 18.72 -5.56
N GLU A 98 17.07 18.90 -4.40
CA GLU A 98 16.57 18.39 -3.10
C GLU A 98 15.20 18.98 -2.72
N ASN A 99 15.02 20.30 -2.89
CA ASN A 99 13.76 20.97 -2.56
C ASN A 99 12.61 20.46 -3.44
N PHE A 100 12.87 20.27 -4.74
CA PHE A 100 11.91 19.70 -5.66
C PHE A 100 11.54 18.26 -5.25
N CYS A 101 12.54 17.43 -4.92
CA CYS A 101 12.34 16.07 -4.47
C CYS A 101 11.52 16.00 -3.18
N LEU A 102 11.84 16.87 -2.21
CA LEU A 102 11.12 16.94 -0.95
C LEU A 102 9.64 17.32 -1.16
N GLU A 103 9.37 18.32 -2.00
CA GLU A 103 8.00 18.68 -2.36
C GLU A 103 7.26 17.56 -3.10
N ALA A 104 7.94 16.87 -4.02
CA ALA A 104 7.39 15.76 -4.76
C ALA A 104 6.95 14.62 -3.84
N VAL A 105 7.79 14.20 -2.88
CA VAL A 105 7.46 13.11 -1.96
C VAL A 105 6.39 13.51 -0.95
N LYS A 106 6.32 14.78 -0.55
CA LYS A 106 5.23 15.31 0.31
C LYS A 106 3.88 15.30 -0.40
N ARG A 107 3.84 15.39 -1.71
CA ARG A 107 2.60 15.28 -2.51
C ARG A 107 2.28 13.82 -2.84
N HIS A 108 3.30 13.06 -3.23
CA HIS A 108 3.19 11.67 -3.67
C HIS A 108 4.41 10.88 -3.16
N GLY A 109 4.28 10.15 -2.05
CA GLY A 109 5.38 9.39 -1.44
C GLY A 109 6.13 8.51 -2.44
N ASN A 110 5.41 7.90 -3.40
CA ASN A 110 6.02 7.04 -4.43
C ASN A 110 6.89 7.80 -5.44
N SER A 111 6.88 9.16 -5.45
CA SER A 111 7.83 9.95 -6.23
C SER A 111 9.28 9.67 -5.83
N LEU A 112 9.49 9.07 -4.64
CA LEU A 112 10.80 8.62 -4.18
C LEU A 112 11.52 7.72 -5.19
N GLN A 113 10.79 6.99 -6.02
CA GLN A 113 11.36 6.14 -7.08
C GLN A 113 12.21 6.91 -8.09
N TYR A 114 11.94 8.21 -8.28
CA TYR A 114 12.64 9.08 -9.23
C TYR A 114 13.80 9.82 -8.58
N VAL A 115 13.82 9.94 -7.24
CA VAL A 115 14.83 10.72 -6.52
C VAL A 115 16.20 10.07 -6.64
N LYS A 116 17.17 10.82 -7.21
CA LYS A 116 18.54 10.33 -7.42
C LYS A 116 19.32 10.30 -6.11
N ASN A 117 19.31 11.42 -5.37
CA ASN A 117 19.99 11.60 -4.08
C ASN A 117 18.96 11.52 -2.94
N GLN A 118 18.75 10.31 -2.41
CA GLN A 118 17.81 10.08 -1.34
C GLN A 118 18.44 10.42 0.01
N THR A 119 18.12 11.60 0.57
CA THR A 119 18.47 11.94 1.96
C THR A 119 17.52 11.22 2.94
N GLU A 120 17.92 11.10 4.21
CA GLU A 120 17.06 10.49 5.24
C GLU A 120 15.75 11.26 5.38
N GLU A 121 15.79 12.60 5.31
CA GLU A 121 14.61 13.46 5.39
C GLU A 121 13.62 13.15 4.27
N ILE A 122 14.09 13.11 3.01
CA ILE A 122 13.24 12.78 1.85
C ILE A 122 12.60 11.39 2.00
N CYS A 123 13.39 10.39 2.45
CA CYS A 123 12.89 9.05 2.67
C CYS A 123 11.83 9.00 3.78
N LEU A 124 12.06 9.71 4.90
CA LEU A 124 11.11 9.80 6.00
C LEU A 124 9.80 10.45 5.55
N GLU A 125 9.85 11.57 4.85
CA GLU A 125 8.63 12.23 4.35
C GLU A 125 7.86 11.32 3.38
N ALA A 126 8.56 10.60 2.50
CA ALA A 126 7.95 9.65 1.60
C ALA A 126 7.20 8.53 2.35
N VAL A 127 7.84 7.89 3.35
CA VAL A 127 7.22 6.78 4.10
C VAL A 127 6.13 7.24 5.08
N LYS A 128 6.23 8.47 5.61
CA LYS A 128 5.16 9.09 6.41
C LYS A 128 3.88 9.27 5.59
N LEU A 129 4.00 9.69 4.34
CA LEU A 129 2.86 9.83 3.45
C LEU A 129 2.33 8.46 2.99
N ASN A 130 3.23 7.59 2.54
CA ASN A 130 2.91 6.25 2.09
C ASN A 130 3.96 5.25 2.58
N ALA A 131 3.59 4.41 3.54
CA ALA A 131 4.47 3.37 4.12
C ALA A 131 5.11 2.46 3.06
N TYR A 132 4.41 2.22 1.96
CA TYR A 132 4.89 1.35 0.87
C TYR A 132 5.98 2.00 0.01
N SER A 133 6.21 3.33 0.14
CA SER A 133 7.35 4.01 -0.46
C SER A 133 8.69 3.47 0.05
N LEU A 134 8.69 2.72 1.16
CA LEU A 134 9.85 1.98 1.67
C LEU A 134 10.47 1.05 0.60
N TYR A 135 9.66 0.55 -0.33
CA TYR A 135 10.13 -0.24 -1.47
C TYR A 135 11.18 0.50 -2.31
N PHE A 136 11.04 1.83 -2.45
CA PHE A 136 11.92 2.67 -3.26
C PHE A 136 13.12 3.21 -2.48
N VAL A 137 13.19 2.99 -1.16
CA VAL A 137 14.32 3.46 -0.34
C VAL A 137 15.55 2.62 -0.64
N LYS A 138 16.62 3.30 -1.13
CA LYS A 138 17.90 2.65 -1.48
C LYS A 138 18.66 2.21 -0.23
N ASN A 139 18.84 3.13 0.72
CA ASN A 139 19.52 2.91 1.99
C ASN A 139 18.51 2.97 3.14
N GLN A 140 18.02 1.80 3.56
CA GLN A 140 17.05 1.69 4.63
C GLN A 140 17.75 1.78 5.99
N THR A 141 17.58 2.89 6.71
CA THR A 141 17.97 2.99 8.12
C THR A 141 16.86 2.40 8.99
N GLU A 142 17.21 1.99 10.22
CA GLU A 142 16.23 1.47 11.18
C GLU A 142 15.11 2.47 11.44
N LYS A 143 15.44 3.76 11.57
CA LYS A 143 14.49 4.86 11.76
C LYS A 143 13.46 4.93 10.62
N ILE A 144 13.90 4.83 9.35
CA ILE A 144 13.00 4.83 8.19
C ILE A 144 12.10 3.59 8.21
N CYS A 145 12.66 2.40 8.52
CA CYS A 145 11.90 1.17 8.59
C CYS A 145 10.84 1.22 9.71
N LEU A 146 11.22 1.69 10.89
CA LEU A 146 10.30 1.85 12.03
C LEU A 146 9.17 2.83 11.70
N GLU A 147 9.48 3.97 11.07
CA GLU A 147 8.44 4.92 10.64
C GLU A 147 7.45 4.27 9.66
N ALA A 148 7.96 3.52 8.68
CA ALA A 148 7.12 2.83 7.71
C ALA A 148 6.22 1.78 8.37
N VAL A 149 6.75 0.91 9.26
CA VAL A 149 5.95 -0.15 9.88
C VAL A 149 4.98 0.38 10.93
N LYS A 150 5.28 1.49 11.62
CA LYS A 150 4.35 2.21 12.49
C LYS A 150 3.13 2.72 11.73
N ARG A 151 3.35 3.17 10.52
CA ARG A 151 2.26 3.63 9.66
C ARG A 151 1.44 2.48 9.10
N SER A 152 2.11 1.44 8.61
CA SER A 152 1.49 0.19 8.16
C SER A 152 2.41 -0.99 8.43
N GLY A 153 2.00 -1.91 9.32
CA GLY A 153 2.76 -3.12 9.61
C GLY A 153 3.08 -3.93 8.35
N TYR A 154 2.24 -3.86 7.33
CA TYR A 154 2.45 -4.56 6.05
C TYR A 154 3.66 -4.02 5.26
N ALA A 155 4.19 -2.82 5.60
CA ALA A 155 5.44 -2.31 5.03
C ALA A 155 6.64 -3.19 5.38
N LEU A 156 6.52 -4.06 6.40
CA LEU A 156 7.54 -5.06 6.77
C LEU A 156 7.95 -5.93 5.58
N LYS A 157 7.07 -6.14 4.61
CA LYS A 157 7.36 -6.85 3.36
C LYS A 157 8.56 -6.26 2.60
N TYR A 158 8.77 -4.96 2.72
CA TYR A 158 9.82 -4.23 2.01
C TYR A 158 11.06 -3.96 2.86
N VAL A 159 11.05 -4.34 4.14
CA VAL A 159 12.22 -4.20 5.02
C VAL A 159 13.28 -5.23 4.64
N LYS A 160 14.47 -4.73 4.25
CA LYS A 160 15.62 -5.58 3.85
C LYS A 160 16.23 -6.29 5.06
N ASN A 161 16.54 -5.52 6.11
CA ASN A 161 17.14 -6.00 7.36
C ASN A 161 16.11 -5.86 8.48
N GLN A 162 15.49 -6.98 8.85
CA GLN A 162 14.47 -7.01 9.90
C GLN A 162 15.14 -7.20 11.27
N THR A 163 15.10 -6.15 12.11
CA THR A 163 15.42 -6.27 13.54
C THR A 163 14.18 -6.76 14.30
N GLU A 164 14.39 -7.28 15.51
CA GLU A 164 13.27 -7.72 16.37
C GLU A 164 12.33 -6.57 16.68
N GLU A 165 12.86 -5.36 16.96
CA GLU A 165 12.08 -4.15 17.21
C GLU A 165 11.18 -3.80 16.04
N ILE A 166 11.71 -3.82 14.80
CA ILE A 166 10.92 -3.55 13.59
C ILE A 166 9.79 -4.58 13.43
N CYS A 167 10.09 -5.87 13.68
CA CYS A 167 9.10 -6.94 13.58
C CYS A 167 8.01 -6.79 14.64
N LEU A 168 8.37 -6.51 15.89
CA LEU A 168 7.43 -6.30 16.99
C LEU A 168 6.52 -5.10 16.73
N GLU A 169 7.06 -3.98 16.25
CA GLU A 169 6.25 -2.82 15.90
C GLU A 169 5.31 -3.10 14.73
N ALA A 170 5.77 -3.85 13.72
CA ALA A 170 4.94 -4.25 12.58
C ALA A 170 3.75 -5.10 13.00
N VAL A 171 3.97 -6.17 13.82
CA VAL A 171 2.90 -7.07 14.27
C VAL A 171 1.99 -6.42 15.32
N LYS A 172 2.50 -5.46 16.10
CA LYS A 172 1.70 -4.64 17.00
C LYS A 172 0.71 -3.77 16.22
N ARG A 173 1.11 -3.26 15.07
CA ARG A 173 0.27 -2.45 14.19
C ARG A 173 -0.77 -3.31 13.45
N HIS A 174 -0.32 -4.44 12.87
CA HIS A 174 -1.17 -5.43 12.19
C HIS A 174 -0.61 -6.83 12.46
N GLY A 175 -1.32 -7.66 13.23
CA GLY A 175 -0.88 -9.01 13.59
C GLY A 175 -0.54 -9.89 12.38
N GLU A 176 -1.30 -9.72 11.29
CA GLU A 176 -1.08 -10.47 10.04
C GLU A 176 0.23 -10.12 9.33
N SER A 177 0.92 -9.04 9.75
CA SER A 177 2.27 -8.74 9.27
C SER A 177 3.28 -9.84 9.64
N LEU A 178 2.90 -10.75 10.55
CA LEU A 178 3.66 -11.94 10.89
C LEU A 178 4.02 -12.79 9.65
N GLN A 179 3.20 -12.77 8.60
CA GLN A 179 3.47 -13.44 7.33
C GLN A 179 4.79 -12.99 6.67
N TYR A 180 5.22 -11.74 6.94
CA TYR A 180 6.44 -11.14 6.37
C TYR A 180 7.65 -11.25 7.30
N VAL A 181 7.47 -11.74 8.54
CA VAL A 181 8.56 -11.92 9.49
C VAL A 181 9.43 -13.12 9.08
N LYS A 182 10.72 -12.84 8.80
CA LYS A 182 11.69 -13.86 8.38
C LYS A 182 12.02 -14.80 9.55
N ASN A 183 12.39 -14.23 10.70
CA ASN A 183 12.77 -14.93 11.92
C ASN A 183 11.72 -14.70 13.00
N GLN A 184 10.82 -15.67 13.17
CA GLN A 184 9.74 -15.58 14.14
C GLN A 184 10.26 -16.05 15.52
N THR A 185 10.37 -15.10 16.48
CA THR A 185 10.54 -15.43 17.90
C THR A 185 9.18 -15.71 18.54
N GLU A 186 9.16 -16.35 19.69
CA GLU A 186 7.94 -16.61 20.43
C GLU A 186 7.24 -15.31 20.83
N GLU A 187 8.01 -14.30 21.24
CA GLU A 187 7.51 -12.97 21.60
C GLU A 187 6.79 -12.30 20.41
N ILE A 188 7.40 -12.31 19.22
CA ILE A 188 6.78 -11.76 18.01
C ILE A 188 5.48 -12.51 17.68
N CYS A 189 5.47 -13.84 17.77
CA CYS A 189 4.28 -14.65 17.52
C CYS A 189 3.16 -14.35 18.53
N LEU A 190 3.48 -14.30 19.83
CA LEU A 190 2.52 -13.95 20.87
C LEU A 190 1.95 -12.55 20.69
N LYS A 191 2.81 -11.57 20.36
CA LYS A 191 2.37 -10.20 20.07
C LYS A 191 1.43 -10.16 18.88
N ALA A 192 1.74 -10.89 17.81
CA ALA A 192 0.92 -10.99 16.62
C ALA A 192 -0.47 -11.56 16.89
N VAL A 193 -0.54 -12.72 17.58
CA VAL A 193 -1.83 -13.38 17.85
C VAL A 193 -2.67 -12.64 18.89
N LYS A 194 -2.06 -11.92 19.84
CA LYS A 194 -2.76 -11.02 20.77
C LYS A 194 -3.38 -9.84 20.06
N GLN A 195 -2.74 -9.34 19.00
CA GLN A 195 -3.29 -8.26 18.17
C GLN A 195 -4.41 -8.79 17.24
N ASN A 196 -4.19 -9.95 16.61
CA ASN A 196 -5.16 -10.62 15.75
C ASN A 196 -4.99 -12.15 15.83
N GLY A 197 -5.97 -12.87 16.44
CA GLY A 197 -5.91 -14.32 16.60
C GLY A 197 -5.73 -15.08 15.29
N SER A 198 -6.26 -14.53 14.17
CA SER A 198 -6.09 -15.12 12.84
C SER A 198 -4.64 -15.12 12.35
N ALA A 199 -3.74 -14.31 12.98
CA ALA A 199 -2.31 -14.36 12.69
C ALA A 199 -1.68 -15.73 12.98
N LEU A 200 -2.37 -16.60 13.75
CA LEU A 200 -1.93 -17.97 14.01
C LEU A 200 -1.68 -18.78 12.75
N GLN A 201 -2.40 -18.49 11.65
CA GLN A 201 -2.18 -19.14 10.36
C GLN A 201 -0.74 -18.96 9.81
N TYR A 202 -0.08 -17.85 10.20
CA TYR A 202 1.29 -17.51 9.76
C TYR A 202 2.36 -17.96 10.76
N VAL A 203 1.98 -18.50 11.91
CA VAL A 203 2.94 -19.00 12.90
C VAL A 203 3.58 -20.30 12.41
N LYS A 204 4.91 -20.26 12.23
CA LYS A 204 5.69 -21.43 11.75
C LYS A 204 5.77 -22.52 12.83
N LYS A 205 6.10 -22.15 14.07
CA LYS A 205 6.22 -23.04 15.23
C LYS A 205 5.17 -22.67 16.28
N GLN A 206 4.08 -23.42 16.32
CA GLN A 206 3.00 -23.19 17.28
C GLN A 206 3.34 -23.83 18.62
N THR A 207 3.40 -23.03 19.70
CA THR A 207 3.41 -23.51 21.09
C THR A 207 1.97 -23.55 21.63
N LYS A 208 1.73 -24.28 22.74
CA LYS A 208 0.44 -24.32 23.41
C LYS A 208 -0.03 -22.91 23.79
N GLU A 209 0.90 -22.09 24.30
CA GLU A 209 0.62 -20.73 24.73
C GLU A 209 0.17 -19.84 23.56
N ILE A 210 0.92 -19.87 22.43
CA ILE A 210 0.55 -19.10 21.23
C ILE A 210 -0.83 -19.51 20.73
N CYS A 211 -1.15 -20.82 20.67
CA CYS A 211 -2.46 -21.30 20.22
C CYS A 211 -3.58 -20.87 21.18
N PHE A 212 -3.34 -20.95 22.50
CA PHE A 212 -4.32 -20.55 23.51
C PHE A 212 -4.62 -19.04 23.44
N GLU A 213 -3.58 -18.19 23.37
CA GLU A 213 -3.75 -16.74 23.24
C GLU A 213 -4.45 -16.36 21.91
N ALA A 214 -4.14 -17.08 20.82
CA ALA A 214 -4.81 -16.87 19.54
C ALA A 214 -6.32 -17.15 19.64
N VAL A 215 -6.69 -18.30 20.20
CA VAL A 215 -8.10 -18.71 20.39
C VAL A 215 -8.81 -17.80 21.38
N LYS A 216 -8.12 -17.36 22.43
CA LYS A 216 -8.64 -16.39 23.40
C LYS A 216 -8.91 -15.03 22.77
N GLN A 217 -8.13 -14.62 21.79
CA GLN A 217 -8.34 -13.37 21.04
C GLN A 217 -9.47 -13.52 20.00
N ASN A 218 -9.50 -14.66 19.29
CA ASN A 218 -10.51 -14.99 18.28
C ASN A 218 -10.74 -16.52 18.27
N GLU A 219 -11.90 -16.97 18.68
CA GLU A 219 -12.24 -18.41 18.75
C GLU A 219 -12.12 -19.13 17.39
N SER A 220 -12.32 -18.40 16.29
CA SER A 220 -12.14 -18.95 14.94
C SER A 220 -10.68 -19.30 14.62
N ALA A 221 -9.70 -18.79 15.40
CA ALA A 221 -8.30 -19.19 15.27
C ALA A 221 -8.08 -20.67 15.54
N LEU A 222 -9.07 -21.36 16.17
CA LEU A 222 -9.03 -22.81 16.37
C LEU A 222 -8.88 -23.57 15.05
N GLU A 223 -9.36 -23.03 13.94
CA GLU A 223 -9.17 -23.57 12.58
C GLU A 223 -7.70 -23.76 12.22
N TYR A 224 -6.85 -22.83 12.67
CA TYR A 224 -5.40 -22.81 12.36
C TYR A 224 -4.55 -23.57 13.37
N VAL A 225 -5.15 -24.07 14.48
CA VAL A 225 -4.41 -24.85 15.48
C VAL A 225 -4.07 -26.23 14.93
N LYS A 226 -2.75 -26.51 14.80
CA LYS A 226 -2.25 -27.80 14.30
C LYS A 226 -2.52 -28.93 15.29
N ASN A 227 -2.14 -28.74 16.56
CA ASN A 227 -2.29 -29.70 17.65
C ASN A 227 -3.32 -29.18 18.66
N GLN A 228 -4.58 -29.55 18.44
CA GLN A 228 -5.69 -29.13 19.32
C GLN A 228 -5.65 -29.96 20.62
N THR A 229 -5.50 -29.28 21.76
CA THR A 229 -5.72 -29.89 23.08
C THR A 229 -7.16 -29.65 23.52
N GLU A 230 -7.67 -30.49 24.44
CA GLU A 230 -9.03 -30.31 24.96
C GLU A 230 -9.22 -28.92 25.58
N GLU A 231 -8.20 -28.42 26.30
CA GLU A 231 -8.20 -27.10 26.92
C GLU A 231 -8.40 -25.97 25.89
N ILE A 232 -7.66 -26.01 24.76
CA ILE A 232 -7.77 -25.03 23.69
C ILE A 232 -9.15 -25.11 23.02
N CYS A 233 -9.67 -26.32 22.79
CA CYS A 233 -11.00 -26.51 22.21
C CYS A 233 -12.10 -26.00 23.16
N LEU A 234 -11.98 -26.28 24.46
CA LEU A 234 -12.93 -25.79 25.47
C LEU A 234 -12.91 -24.25 25.54
N GLU A 235 -11.73 -23.61 25.50
CA GLU A 235 -11.66 -22.15 25.47
C GLU A 235 -12.42 -21.59 24.25
N ALA A 236 -12.22 -22.19 23.06
CA ALA A 236 -12.91 -21.75 21.85
C ALA A 236 -14.43 -21.86 21.96
N VAL A 237 -14.95 -23.05 22.36
CA VAL A 237 -16.39 -23.29 22.42
C VAL A 237 -17.09 -22.54 23.55
N LYS A 238 -16.41 -22.25 24.67
CA LYS A 238 -16.94 -21.38 25.74
C LYS A 238 -17.15 -19.95 25.25
N ARG A 239 -16.30 -19.45 24.36
CA ARG A 239 -16.43 -18.11 23.78
C ARG A 239 -17.51 -18.06 22.71
N ASN A 240 -17.56 -19.11 21.87
CA ASN A 240 -18.56 -19.24 20.83
C ASN A 240 -18.79 -20.72 20.51
N GLY A 241 -19.99 -21.25 20.83
CA GLY A 241 -20.35 -22.65 20.57
C GLY A 241 -20.18 -23.06 19.12
N TYR A 242 -20.30 -22.12 18.17
CA TYR A 242 -20.04 -22.38 16.75
C TYR A 242 -18.59 -22.73 16.42
N ALA A 243 -17.62 -22.47 17.31
CA ALA A 243 -16.25 -22.95 17.16
C ALA A 243 -16.14 -24.48 17.15
N LEU A 244 -17.21 -25.19 17.56
CA LEU A 244 -17.33 -26.67 17.49
C LEU A 244 -17.05 -27.19 16.05
N ARG A 245 -17.38 -26.42 15.05
CA ARG A 245 -17.11 -26.76 13.64
C ARG A 245 -15.63 -26.95 13.32
N TYR A 246 -14.72 -26.31 14.08
CA TYR A 246 -13.27 -26.38 13.91
C TYR A 246 -12.62 -27.43 14.81
N VAL A 247 -13.37 -28.05 15.73
CA VAL A 247 -12.86 -29.08 16.65
C VAL A 247 -12.66 -30.39 15.90
N LYS A 248 -11.40 -30.87 15.89
CA LYS A 248 -11.02 -32.15 15.22
C LYS A 248 -11.46 -33.37 16.01
N LYS A 249 -11.30 -33.36 17.35
CA LYS A 249 -11.73 -34.45 18.26
C LYS A 249 -12.74 -33.93 19.25
N LYS A 250 -14.01 -34.22 18.99
CA LYS A 250 -15.16 -33.80 19.79
C LYS A 250 -15.34 -34.74 20.97
N THR A 251 -14.88 -34.33 22.18
CA THR A 251 -15.19 -35.09 23.42
C THR A 251 -16.53 -34.67 23.95
N GLU A 252 -17.18 -35.53 24.76
CA GLU A 252 -18.47 -35.25 25.39
C GLU A 252 -18.47 -33.89 26.11
N LYS A 253 -17.37 -33.60 26.84
CA LYS A 253 -17.19 -32.34 27.56
C LYS A 253 -17.22 -31.13 26.63
N ILE A 254 -16.55 -31.21 25.47
CA ILE A 254 -16.53 -30.13 24.47
C ILE A 254 -17.94 -29.97 23.86
N LEU A 255 -18.62 -31.06 23.54
CA LEU A 255 -19.97 -31.04 22.98
C LEU A 255 -20.96 -30.38 23.93
N LEU A 256 -20.96 -30.79 25.20
CA LEU A 256 -21.82 -30.22 26.24
C LEU A 256 -21.56 -28.72 26.42
N GLU A 257 -20.30 -28.31 26.50
CA GLU A 257 -19.97 -26.90 26.67
C GLU A 257 -20.35 -26.06 25.44
N ALA A 258 -20.17 -26.59 24.23
CA ALA A 258 -20.56 -25.90 22.98
C ALA A 258 -22.09 -25.69 22.91
N VAL A 259 -22.88 -26.74 23.21
CA VAL A 259 -24.36 -26.66 23.18
C VAL A 259 -24.88 -25.80 24.32
N LYS A 260 -24.25 -25.85 25.50
CA LYS A 260 -24.59 -24.97 26.64
C LYS A 260 -24.39 -23.50 26.26
N GLN A 261 -23.28 -23.18 25.58
CA GLN A 261 -22.98 -21.82 25.13
C GLN A 261 -23.92 -21.38 23.99
N ASN A 262 -24.21 -22.28 23.03
CA ASN A 262 -25.14 -22.02 21.95
C ASN A 262 -25.88 -23.33 21.53
N PRO A 263 -27.17 -23.48 21.79
CA PRO A 263 -27.92 -24.68 21.40
C PRO A 263 -27.85 -25.02 19.92
N LEU A 264 -27.72 -24.02 19.05
CA LEU A 264 -27.60 -24.22 17.60
C LEU A 264 -26.24 -24.82 17.19
N ALA A 265 -25.25 -24.92 18.09
CA ALA A 265 -24.01 -25.65 17.85
C ALA A 265 -24.23 -27.15 17.66
N SER A 266 -25.41 -27.68 18.11
CA SER A 266 -25.80 -29.09 17.91
C SER A 266 -25.74 -29.54 16.45
N LYS A 267 -25.92 -28.63 15.49
CA LYS A 267 -25.79 -28.96 14.06
C LYS A 267 -24.38 -29.41 13.63
N TYR A 268 -23.35 -29.16 14.48
CA TYR A 268 -21.99 -29.61 14.24
C TYR A 268 -21.59 -30.86 15.01
N ILE A 269 -22.57 -31.48 15.68
CA ILE A 269 -22.40 -32.80 16.28
C ILE A 269 -22.60 -33.81 15.15
N ASP A 270 -21.49 -34.50 14.78
CA ASP A 270 -21.58 -35.60 13.81
C ASP A 270 -22.30 -36.76 14.49
N ILE A 271 -23.59 -36.95 14.17
CA ILE A 271 -24.34 -38.14 14.55
C ILE A 271 -24.03 -39.19 13.48
N SER A 272 -22.83 -39.76 13.53
CA SER A 272 -22.57 -41.03 12.84
C SER A 272 -23.16 -42.15 13.74
N PHE A 273 -24.33 -42.62 13.38
CA PHE A 273 -24.88 -43.90 13.89
C PHE A 273 -24.18 -45.06 13.18
#